data_0954599e874afbe6bfae7617c7ec0108
#
_entry.id   0954599e874afbe6bfae7617c7ec0108
#
_cell.length_a   1.000
_cell.length_b   1.000
_cell.length_c   1.000
_cell.angle_alpha   90.00
_cell.angle_beta   90.00
_cell.angle_gamma   90.00
#
_symmetry.space_group_name_H-M   'P 1'
#
loop_
_entity.id
_entity.type
_entity.pdbx_description
1 polymer ?
#
loop_
_entity_poly.entity_id
_entity_poly.type
_entity_poly.pdbx_seq_one_letter_code
_entity_poly.pdbx_strand_id
1 'polypeptide(L)'
;MPAPPETHQQSIERRAQELLAQLSVAEKLALLEGDTDFWPGMVDIASRDASHLHPWPAGVLPRLGLAGLQFVDGPRGVVLKGGATTFPPPIARGACWDVELEERIGEVMAREARSFGANWLAAVCVNLLRHPGWGRAQETYGEDPVLLGALGAAMTRGIQRHAVACVKHFALNSIDSSRFLVDVQVSERVLHELYLPHFRACVEAGAGSVMSAYNQVNGEWCGQNPQRCSTKSSSSAGDSRASW
;
A
#
# COMPACT_ATOMS: atom_id res chain seq x y z
N MET A 1 1.55 44.22 2.86
CA MET A 1 0.51 43.34 2.28
C MET A 1 0.28 42.20 3.25
N PRO A 2 -0.95 41.78 3.56
CA PRO A 2 -1.17 40.58 4.38
C PRO A 2 -0.59 39.37 3.67
N ALA A 3 -0.05 38.41 4.44
CA ALA A 3 0.44 37.16 3.90
C ALA A 3 -0.69 36.41 3.16
N PRO A 4 -0.39 35.69 2.08
CA PRO A 4 -1.40 34.90 1.38
C PRO A 4 -2.01 33.86 2.35
N PRO A 5 -3.28 33.49 2.16
CA PRO A 5 -3.91 32.48 3.02
C PRO A 5 -3.18 31.14 2.92
N GLU A 6 -3.09 30.46 4.06
CA GLU A 6 -2.47 29.13 4.18
C GLU A 6 -3.17 28.14 3.26
N THR A 7 -2.42 27.37 2.48
CA THR A 7 -2.98 26.30 1.66
C THR A 7 -3.38 25.09 2.53
N HIS A 8 -4.26 24.23 2.01
CA HIS A 8 -4.65 23.00 2.71
C HIS A 8 -3.43 22.13 3.05
N GLN A 9 -2.47 21.99 2.14
CA GLN A 9 -1.25 21.22 2.37
C GLN A 9 -0.39 21.83 3.48
N GLN A 10 -0.23 23.14 3.50
CA GLN A 10 0.52 23.84 4.57
C GLN A 10 -0.16 23.67 5.95
N SER A 11 -1.49 23.67 5.99
CA SER A 11 -2.25 23.43 7.20
C SER A 11 -2.03 22.00 7.75
N ILE A 12 -2.01 20.99 6.86
CA ILE A 12 -1.70 19.60 7.24
C ILE A 12 -0.29 19.51 7.80
N GLU A 13 0.69 20.07 7.09
CA GLU A 13 2.11 20.03 7.51
C GLU A 13 2.31 20.70 8.87
N ARG A 14 1.77 21.89 9.07
CA ARG A 14 1.82 22.60 10.35
C ARG A 14 1.23 21.75 11.47
N ARG A 15 0.03 21.16 11.26
CA ARG A 15 -0.60 20.29 12.27
C ARG A 15 0.23 19.05 12.57
N ALA A 16 0.86 18.45 11.56
CA ALA A 16 1.77 17.32 11.75
C ALA A 16 2.98 17.70 12.61
N GLN A 17 3.58 18.85 12.36
CA GLN A 17 4.71 19.37 13.15
C GLN A 17 4.29 19.69 14.61
N GLU A 18 3.12 20.28 14.82
CA GLU A 18 2.57 20.53 16.15
C GLU A 18 2.36 19.25 16.95
N LEU A 19 1.86 18.19 16.31
CA LEU A 19 1.72 16.87 16.93
C LEU A 19 3.08 16.23 17.20
N LEU A 20 3.98 16.26 16.24
CA LEU A 20 5.32 15.70 16.36
C LEU A 20 6.12 16.31 17.51
N ALA A 21 5.96 17.62 17.76
CA ALA A 21 6.60 18.31 18.87
C ALA A 21 6.10 17.88 20.27
N GLN A 22 4.90 17.29 20.34
CA GLN A 22 4.31 16.79 21.57
C GLN A 22 4.66 15.32 21.87
N LEU A 23 5.28 14.62 20.92
CA LEU A 23 5.63 13.20 21.06
C LEU A 23 6.96 13.02 21.77
N SER A 24 6.99 12.14 22.76
CA SER A 24 8.21 11.57 23.29
C SER A 24 8.91 10.66 22.26
N VAL A 25 10.18 10.36 22.46
CA VAL A 25 10.91 9.42 21.59
C VAL A 25 10.25 8.04 21.57
N ALA A 26 9.80 7.55 22.73
CA ALA A 26 9.10 6.26 22.82
C ALA A 26 7.81 6.23 21.98
N GLU A 27 7.01 7.29 22.04
CA GLU A 27 5.80 7.40 21.23
C GLU A 27 6.11 7.51 19.74
N LYS A 28 7.17 8.23 19.35
CA LYS A 28 7.61 8.28 17.95
C LYS A 28 7.98 6.90 17.42
N LEU A 29 8.65 6.08 18.24
CA LEU A 29 9.00 4.70 17.88
C LEU A 29 7.74 3.84 17.79
N ALA A 30 6.82 3.94 18.76
CA ALA A 30 5.56 3.20 18.75
C ALA A 30 4.70 3.50 17.51
N LEU A 31 4.70 4.74 16.99
CA LEU A 31 3.98 5.09 15.76
C LEU A 31 4.53 4.39 14.49
N LEU A 32 5.73 3.79 14.55
CA LEU A 32 6.33 3.04 13.44
C LEU A 32 5.99 1.55 13.47
N GLU A 33 5.28 1.10 14.50
CA GLU A 33 4.92 -0.30 14.73
C GLU A 33 3.39 -0.49 14.66
N GLY A 34 2.95 -1.74 14.49
CA GLY A 34 1.54 -2.09 14.65
C GLY A 34 1.18 -2.17 16.15
N ASP A 35 -0.03 -1.79 16.49
CA ASP A 35 -0.53 -1.79 17.87
C ASP A 35 -1.13 -3.14 18.31
N THR A 36 -1.03 -4.17 17.46
CA THR A 36 -1.51 -5.52 17.78
C THR A 36 -0.35 -6.37 18.30
N ASP A 37 -0.51 -6.91 19.51
CA ASP A 37 0.46 -7.83 20.08
C ASP A 37 0.67 -9.04 19.17
N PHE A 38 1.92 -9.53 19.10
CA PHE A 38 2.31 -10.61 18.20
C PHE A 38 1.45 -11.88 18.33
N TRP A 39 1.28 -12.39 19.55
CA TRP A 39 0.53 -13.63 19.77
C TRP A 39 -0.94 -13.52 19.48
N PRO A 40 -1.69 -12.49 19.98
CA PRO A 40 -3.07 -12.26 19.57
C PRO A 40 -3.23 -12.12 18.05
N GLY A 41 -2.32 -11.40 17.37
CA GLY A 41 -2.33 -11.26 15.92
C GLY A 41 -2.12 -12.59 15.20
N MET A 42 -1.20 -13.43 15.66
CA MET A 42 -0.98 -14.77 15.11
C MET A 42 -2.18 -15.71 15.30
N VAL A 43 -2.85 -15.63 16.44
CA VAL A 43 -4.08 -16.40 16.69
C VAL A 43 -5.21 -15.95 15.76
N ASP A 44 -5.33 -14.65 15.53
CA ASP A 44 -6.33 -14.08 14.60
C ASP A 44 -6.09 -14.58 13.17
N ILE A 45 -4.85 -14.52 12.67
CA ILE A 45 -4.47 -15.04 11.34
C ILE A 45 -4.66 -16.55 11.22
N ALA A 46 -4.31 -17.30 12.27
CA ALA A 46 -4.38 -18.75 12.28
C ALA A 46 -5.80 -19.30 12.46
N SER A 47 -6.77 -18.47 12.82
CA SER A 47 -8.15 -18.88 12.94
C SER A 47 -8.68 -19.33 11.58
N ARG A 48 -9.27 -20.53 11.52
CA ARG A 48 -9.73 -21.16 10.25
C ARG A 48 -10.84 -20.36 9.53
N ASP A 49 -11.47 -19.43 10.22
CA ASP A 49 -12.68 -18.76 9.73
C ASP A 49 -12.46 -17.34 9.25
N ALA A 50 -11.33 -16.71 9.54
CA ALA A 50 -11.05 -15.34 9.08
C ALA A 50 -9.57 -14.97 9.23
N SER A 51 -9.07 -14.19 8.30
CA SER A 51 -7.73 -13.61 8.39
C SER A 51 -7.67 -12.45 9.39
N HIS A 52 -8.82 -11.81 9.65
CA HIS A 52 -8.96 -10.72 10.61
C HIS A 52 -10.39 -10.71 11.16
N LEU A 53 -10.53 -10.59 12.48
CA LEU A 53 -11.83 -10.37 13.12
C LEU A 53 -12.20 -8.87 13.09
N HIS A 54 -11.20 -8.03 13.23
CA HIS A 54 -11.28 -6.57 13.24
C HIS A 54 -10.14 -5.96 12.43
N PRO A 55 -10.26 -4.70 11.96
CA PRO A 55 -9.12 -3.98 11.41
C PRO A 55 -7.96 -3.94 12.41
N TRP A 56 -6.73 -4.10 11.93
CA TRP A 56 -5.56 -4.03 12.80
C TRP A 56 -5.11 -2.59 12.97
N PRO A 57 -5.02 -2.09 14.23
CA PRO A 57 -4.60 -0.74 14.51
C PRO A 57 -3.08 -0.58 14.37
N ALA A 58 -2.67 0.61 13.96
CA ALA A 58 -1.29 1.05 13.98
C ALA A 58 -1.23 2.56 14.22
N GLY A 59 -0.33 2.99 15.09
CA GLY A 59 -0.12 4.41 15.38
C GLY A 59 -1.27 5.08 16.15
N VAL A 60 -1.94 4.34 17.02
CA VAL A 60 -3.00 4.87 17.88
C VAL A 60 -2.41 5.62 19.08
N LEU A 61 -2.76 6.88 19.27
CA LEU A 61 -2.32 7.67 20.41
C LEU A 61 -3.46 8.50 20.98
N PRO A 62 -4.26 7.94 21.92
CA PRO A 62 -5.50 8.55 22.42
C PRO A 62 -5.31 9.91 23.09
N ARG A 63 -4.19 10.13 23.80
CA ARG A 63 -3.91 11.40 24.47
C ARG A 63 -3.78 12.60 23.53
N LEU A 64 -3.45 12.35 22.25
CA LEU A 64 -3.39 13.38 21.19
C LEU A 64 -4.57 13.27 20.21
N GLY A 65 -5.55 12.41 20.48
CA GLY A 65 -6.69 12.19 19.62
C GLY A 65 -6.34 11.52 18.29
N LEU A 66 -5.19 10.82 18.21
CA LEU A 66 -4.80 10.08 17.01
C LEU A 66 -5.46 8.71 17.00
N ALA A 67 -6.37 8.50 16.05
CA ALA A 67 -7.06 7.22 15.86
C ALA A 67 -6.19 6.18 15.14
N GLY A 68 -5.06 6.59 14.58
CA GLY A 68 -4.15 5.72 13.84
C GLY A 68 -4.70 5.20 12.52
N LEU A 69 -3.97 4.28 11.94
CA LEU A 69 -4.39 3.51 10.78
C LEU A 69 -5.13 2.25 11.26
N GLN A 70 -6.21 1.92 10.56
CA GLN A 70 -7.01 0.72 10.81
C GLN A 70 -6.90 -0.14 9.56
N PHE A 71 -5.96 -1.09 9.59
CA PHE A 71 -5.56 -1.92 8.46
C PHE A 71 -6.54 -3.04 8.18
N VAL A 72 -6.82 -3.24 6.88
CA VAL A 72 -7.40 -4.49 6.35
C VAL A 72 -6.69 -4.88 5.06
N ASP A 73 -6.63 -6.18 4.80
CA ASP A 73 -6.13 -6.73 3.54
C ASP A 73 -7.26 -6.93 2.54
N GLY A 74 -6.90 -7.18 1.27
CA GLY A 74 -7.85 -7.69 0.32
C GLY A 74 -7.77 -7.24 -1.13
N PRO A 75 -6.99 -7.90 -1.99
CA PRO A 75 -7.02 -7.63 -3.44
C PRO A 75 -8.33 -8.10 -4.12
N ARG A 76 -9.13 -8.95 -3.47
CA ARG A 76 -10.43 -9.44 -3.97
C ARG A 76 -11.65 -8.87 -3.25
N GLY A 77 -11.44 -7.94 -2.35
CA GLY A 77 -12.43 -7.41 -1.42
C GLY A 77 -11.90 -7.38 0.00
N VAL A 78 -12.60 -6.75 0.90
CA VAL A 78 -12.18 -6.60 2.29
C VAL A 78 -12.13 -7.96 2.98
N VAL A 79 -10.96 -8.32 3.52
CA VAL A 79 -10.74 -9.59 4.22
C VAL A 79 -11.02 -9.40 5.70
N LEU A 80 -12.29 -9.53 6.07
CA LEU A 80 -12.76 -9.50 7.45
C LEU A 80 -13.88 -10.53 7.67
N LYS A 81 -13.99 -11.04 8.89
CA LYS A 81 -15.14 -11.83 9.29
C LYS A 81 -16.40 -10.96 9.28
N GLY A 82 -17.41 -11.35 8.53
CA GLY A 82 -18.66 -10.59 8.46
C GLY A 82 -19.19 -10.41 7.04
N GLY A 83 -18.43 -10.84 6.04
CA GLY A 83 -18.93 -10.95 4.68
C GLY A 83 -18.93 -9.65 3.90
N ALA A 84 -17.77 -9.19 3.50
CA ALA A 84 -17.64 -8.19 2.45
C ALA A 84 -17.85 -8.79 1.05
N THR A 85 -18.05 -7.96 0.05
CA THR A 85 -18.15 -8.39 -1.34
C THR A 85 -16.84 -9.04 -1.79
N THR A 86 -16.93 -10.25 -2.33
CA THR A 86 -15.81 -10.91 -2.99
C THR A 86 -15.89 -10.67 -4.49
N PHE A 87 -15.02 -9.80 -4.99
CA PHE A 87 -14.88 -9.53 -6.42
C PHE A 87 -14.08 -10.65 -7.12
N PRO A 88 -14.17 -10.76 -8.46
CA PRO A 88 -13.25 -11.61 -9.22
C PRO A 88 -11.79 -11.30 -8.87
N PRO A 89 -10.87 -12.29 -8.92
CA PRO A 89 -9.46 -12.03 -8.63
C PRO A 89 -8.86 -11.02 -9.62
N PRO A 90 -7.87 -10.22 -9.22
CA PRO A 90 -7.24 -9.23 -10.08
C PRO A 90 -6.81 -9.73 -11.44
N ILE A 91 -6.30 -10.96 -11.54
CA ILE A 91 -5.93 -11.56 -12.83
C ILE A 91 -7.13 -11.68 -13.79
N ALA A 92 -8.33 -11.98 -13.29
CA ALA A 92 -9.54 -12.01 -14.11
C ALA A 92 -10.02 -10.60 -14.48
N ARG A 93 -9.90 -9.65 -13.55
CA ARG A 93 -10.20 -8.24 -13.81
C ARG A 93 -9.21 -7.63 -14.80
N GLY A 94 -7.92 -8.02 -14.73
CA GLY A 94 -6.90 -7.68 -15.71
C GLY A 94 -7.27 -8.11 -17.13
N ALA A 95 -7.88 -9.29 -17.28
CA ALA A 95 -8.33 -9.80 -18.58
C ALA A 95 -9.52 -9.01 -19.18
N CYS A 96 -10.22 -8.20 -18.39
CA CYS A 96 -11.29 -7.35 -18.89
C CYS A 96 -10.81 -6.07 -19.58
N TRP A 97 -9.58 -5.61 -19.30
CA TRP A 97 -8.98 -4.36 -19.83
C TRP A 97 -9.83 -3.10 -19.55
N ASP A 98 -10.69 -3.16 -18.53
CA ASP A 98 -11.62 -2.09 -18.18
C ASP A 98 -11.12 -1.30 -16.97
N VAL A 99 -10.47 -0.18 -17.25
CA VAL A 99 -9.89 0.74 -16.26
C VAL A 99 -10.98 1.42 -15.42
N GLU A 100 -12.12 1.76 -16.03
CA GLU A 100 -13.22 2.43 -15.33
C GLU A 100 -13.91 1.48 -14.36
N LEU A 101 -14.11 0.22 -14.78
CA LEU A 101 -14.63 -0.83 -13.89
C LEU A 101 -13.73 -1.04 -12.69
N GLU A 102 -12.40 -1.09 -12.90
CA GLU A 102 -11.44 -1.30 -11.82
C GLU A 102 -11.45 -0.15 -10.81
N GLU A 103 -11.56 1.10 -11.26
CA GLU A 103 -11.70 2.27 -10.38
C GLU A 103 -12.99 2.20 -9.55
N ARG A 104 -14.12 1.80 -10.16
CA ARG A 104 -15.39 1.62 -9.46
C ARG A 104 -15.33 0.50 -8.43
N ILE A 105 -14.66 -0.61 -8.74
CA ILE A 105 -14.43 -1.71 -7.78
C ILE A 105 -13.63 -1.20 -6.59
N GLY A 106 -12.55 -0.45 -6.83
CA GLY A 106 -11.74 0.16 -5.77
C GLY A 106 -12.56 1.07 -4.85
N GLU A 107 -13.45 1.89 -5.41
CA GLU A 107 -14.33 2.75 -4.62
C GLU A 107 -15.29 1.95 -3.75
N VAL A 108 -15.92 0.90 -4.28
CA VAL A 108 -16.83 0.03 -3.50
C VAL A 108 -16.09 -0.67 -2.37
N MET A 109 -14.92 -1.24 -2.66
CA MET A 109 -14.08 -1.89 -1.64
C MET A 109 -13.70 -0.94 -0.51
N ALA A 110 -13.36 0.30 -0.83
CA ALA A 110 -13.02 1.31 0.18
C ALA A 110 -14.24 1.73 1.03
N ARG A 111 -15.41 1.83 0.44
CA ARG A 111 -16.65 2.08 1.19
C ARG A 111 -16.98 0.93 2.14
N GLU A 112 -16.83 -0.32 1.69
CA GLU A 112 -16.99 -1.49 2.55
C GLU A 112 -15.96 -1.50 3.68
N ALA A 113 -14.68 -1.23 3.39
CA ALA A 113 -13.64 -1.11 4.41
C ALA A 113 -14.02 -0.07 5.49
N ARG A 114 -14.52 1.10 5.08
CA ARG A 114 -15.00 2.12 6.01
C ARG A 114 -16.17 1.64 6.86
N SER A 115 -17.09 0.86 6.32
CA SER A 115 -18.22 0.31 7.08
C SER A 115 -17.79 -0.67 8.16
N PHE A 116 -16.65 -1.34 7.98
CA PHE A 116 -16.01 -2.20 8.98
C PHE A 116 -15.07 -1.45 9.94
N GLY A 117 -14.98 -0.12 9.85
CA GLY A 117 -14.11 0.69 10.68
C GLY A 117 -12.67 0.81 10.19
N ALA A 118 -12.35 0.23 9.02
CA ALA A 118 -11.03 0.37 8.42
C ALA A 118 -10.86 1.71 7.68
N ASN A 119 -9.64 2.22 7.64
CA ASN A 119 -9.27 3.41 6.89
C ASN A 119 -8.03 3.21 6.00
N TRP A 120 -7.47 1.98 6.00
CA TRP A 120 -6.29 1.62 5.22
C TRP A 120 -6.46 0.24 4.60
N LEU A 121 -6.33 0.14 3.26
CA LEU A 121 -6.64 -1.07 2.51
C LEU A 121 -5.45 -1.53 1.67
N ALA A 122 -4.88 -2.70 1.99
CA ALA A 122 -3.77 -3.32 1.26
C ALA A 122 -4.28 -4.14 0.05
N ALA A 123 -4.89 -3.46 -0.92
CA ALA A 123 -5.54 -4.12 -2.04
C ALA A 123 -4.80 -4.02 -3.38
N VAL A 124 -3.95 -3.00 -3.56
CA VAL A 124 -3.36 -2.70 -4.87
C VAL A 124 -2.10 -3.54 -5.08
N CYS A 125 -2.28 -4.79 -5.54
CA CYS A 125 -1.17 -5.70 -5.83
C CYS A 125 -0.77 -5.59 -7.30
N VAL A 126 0.40 -5.01 -7.54
CA VAL A 126 0.93 -4.76 -8.89
C VAL A 126 2.28 -5.45 -9.14
N ASN A 127 2.58 -6.53 -8.42
CA ASN A 127 3.75 -7.34 -8.74
C ASN A 127 3.61 -7.96 -10.12
N LEU A 128 4.67 -7.89 -10.92
CA LEU A 128 4.69 -8.42 -12.27
C LEU A 128 4.62 -9.96 -12.25
N LEU A 129 3.67 -10.55 -12.95
CA LEU A 129 3.54 -11.99 -13.10
C LEU A 129 4.63 -12.54 -14.04
N ARG A 130 5.74 -13.03 -13.49
CA ARG A 130 6.87 -13.55 -14.26
C ARG A 130 6.80 -15.04 -14.54
N HIS A 131 6.10 -15.77 -13.66
CA HIS A 131 5.98 -17.23 -13.78
C HIS A 131 4.60 -17.66 -13.29
N PRO A 132 3.84 -18.47 -14.05
CA PRO A 132 2.48 -18.87 -13.69
C PRO A 132 2.42 -19.73 -12.42
N GLY A 133 3.53 -20.35 -12.01
CA GLY A 133 3.66 -21.09 -10.75
C GLY A 133 3.84 -20.22 -9.50
N TRP A 134 3.84 -18.90 -9.63
CA TRP A 134 3.86 -18.02 -8.46
C TRP A 134 2.56 -18.16 -7.65
N GLY A 135 2.68 -18.51 -6.35
CA GLY A 135 1.52 -18.81 -5.48
C GLY A 135 0.51 -17.67 -5.33
N ARG A 136 0.89 -16.43 -5.63
CA ARG A 136 0.03 -15.23 -5.58
C ARG A 136 -0.29 -14.64 -6.95
N ALA A 137 -0.12 -15.41 -8.02
CA ALA A 137 -0.38 -14.97 -9.39
C ALA A 137 -1.79 -14.37 -9.59
N GLN A 138 -2.79 -14.88 -8.87
CA GLN A 138 -4.17 -14.41 -8.94
C GLN A 138 -4.39 -13.01 -8.34
N GLU A 139 -3.44 -12.50 -7.53
CA GLU A 139 -3.57 -11.20 -6.88
C GLU A 139 -3.13 -10.02 -7.75
N THR A 140 -2.50 -10.27 -8.89
CA THR A 140 -2.03 -9.24 -9.82
C THR A 140 -2.80 -9.26 -11.14
N TYR A 141 -2.70 -8.17 -11.92
CA TYR A 141 -3.48 -8.01 -13.16
C TYR A 141 -2.87 -8.72 -14.38
N GLY A 142 -1.64 -9.24 -14.29
CA GLY A 142 -0.99 -9.94 -15.40
C GLY A 142 0.52 -9.74 -15.47
N GLU A 143 1.05 -9.92 -16.67
CA GLU A 143 2.50 -9.91 -16.95
C GLU A 143 2.97 -8.64 -17.68
N ASP A 144 2.06 -7.73 -18.02
CA ASP A 144 2.35 -6.49 -18.75
C ASP A 144 2.44 -5.31 -17.77
N PRO A 145 3.60 -4.62 -17.66
CA PRO A 145 3.77 -3.50 -16.73
C PRO A 145 2.87 -2.28 -17.07
N VAL A 146 2.48 -2.10 -18.34
CA VAL A 146 1.59 -1.00 -18.75
C VAL A 146 0.18 -1.28 -18.26
N LEU A 147 -0.31 -2.50 -18.45
CA LEU A 147 -1.63 -2.93 -17.94
C LEU A 147 -1.68 -2.86 -16.41
N LEU A 148 -0.62 -3.36 -15.72
CA LEU A 148 -0.52 -3.27 -14.28
C LEU A 148 -0.57 -1.82 -13.79
N GLY A 149 0.13 -0.93 -14.47
CA GLY A 149 0.15 0.50 -14.16
C GLY A 149 -1.22 1.14 -14.31
N ALA A 150 -1.90 0.89 -15.43
CA ALA A 150 -3.21 1.46 -15.71
C ALA A 150 -4.28 1.00 -14.71
N LEU A 151 -4.38 -0.31 -14.47
CA LEU A 151 -5.38 -0.87 -13.55
C LEU A 151 -5.03 -0.61 -12.09
N GLY A 152 -3.73 -0.69 -11.70
CA GLY A 152 -3.28 -0.36 -10.37
C GLY A 152 -3.54 1.11 -10.01
N ALA A 153 -3.29 2.02 -10.95
CA ALA A 153 -3.61 3.45 -10.79
C ALA A 153 -5.12 3.69 -10.64
N ALA A 154 -5.95 2.99 -11.42
CA ALA A 154 -7.41 3.06 -11.32
C ALA A 154 -7.91 2.57 -9.95
N MET A 155 -7.46 1.39 -9.52
CA MET A 155 -7.78 0.85 -8.19
C MET A 155 -7.35 1.83 -7.09
N THR A 156 -6.15 2.41 -7.22
CA THR A 156 -5.63 3.42 -6.27
C THR A 156 -6.57 4.62 -6.19
N ARG A 157 -6.96 5.22 -7.32
CA ARG A 157 -7.90 6.36 -7.33
C ARG A 157 -9.24 6.01 -6.69
N GLY A 158 -9.77 4.83 -7.02
CA GLY A 158 -11.02 4.35 -6.42
C GLY A 158 -10.94 4.26 -4.91
N ILE A 159 -9.91 3.59 -4.39
CA ILE A 159 -9.72 3.41 -2.94
C ILE A 159 -9.49 4.75 -2.24
N GLN A 160 -8.65 5.63 -2.79
CA GLN A 160 -8.29 6.92 -2.18
C GLN A 160 -9.49 7.86 -1.94
N ARG A 161 -10.64 7.59 -2.55
CA ARG A 161 -11.86 8.37 -2.27
C ARG A 161 -12.36 8.20 -0.83
N HIS A 162 -12.08 7.07 -0.19
CA HIS A 162 -12.65 6.73 1.12
C HIS A 162 -11.64 6.16 2.12
N ALA A 163 -10.54 5.56 1.67
CA ALA A 163 -9.52 4.93 2.49
C ALA A 163 -8.13 5.15 1.90
N VAL A 164 -7.09 4.93 2.70
CA VAL A 164 -5.69 4.96 2.22
C VAL A 164 -5.43 3.72 1.38
N ALA A 165 -5.09 3.91 0.10
CA ALA A 165 -4.66 2.84 -0.78
C ALA A 165 -3.21 2.45 -0.47
N CYS A 166 -2.98 1.15 -0.27
CA CYS A 166 -1.63 0.59 -0.14
C CYS A 166 -1.28 -0.22 -1.37
N VAL A 167 -0.22 0.22 -2.05
CA VAL A 167 0.34 -0.46 -3.22
C VAL A 167 1.38 -1.47 -2.77
N LYS A 168 1.32 -2.71 -3.27
CA LYS A 168 2.16 -3.81 -2.79
C LYS A 168 2.60 -4.74 -3.91
N HIS A 169 3.68 -5.43 -3.74
CA HIS A 169 4.74 -5.40 -2.72
C HIS A 169 6.01 -4.85 -3.37
N PHE A 170 6.53 -3.74 -2.89
CA PHE A 170 7.64 -3.02 -3.51
C PHE A 170 9.00 -3.56 -3.06
N ALA A 171 9.80 -4.27 -3.94
CA ALA A 171 9.46 -4.66 -5.29
C ALA A 171 9.97 -6.07 -5.56
N LEU A 172 9.64 -6.61 -6.75
CA LEU A 172 10.13 -7.92 -7.22
C LEU A 172 9.69 -9.13 -6.37
N ASN A 173 8.57 -9.04 -5.65
CA ASN A 173 8.00 -10.13 -4.90
C ASN A 173 7.14 -11.02 -5.80
N SER A 174 7.80 -11.80 -6.66
CA SER A 174 7.15 -12.70 -7.64
C SER A 174 7.44 -14.18 -7.39
N ILE A 175 7.97 -14.53 -6.20
CA ILE A 175 8.22 -15.89 -5.73
C ILE A 175 7.64 -16.01 -4.32
N ASP A 176 6.70 -16.91 -4.11
CA ASP A 176 6.04 -17.04 -2.80
C ASP A 176 6.75 -18.00 -1.85
N SER A 177 7.16 -19.17 -2.35
CA SER A 177 7.76 -20.24 -1.55
C SER A 177 9.07 -19.86 -0.85
N SER A 178 9.82 -18.88 -1.38
CA SER A 178 11.11 -18.45 -0.84
C SER A 178 11.15 -16.96 -0.53
N ARG A 179 10.01 -16.28 -0.44
CA ARG A 179 9.92 -14.81 -0.33
C ARG A 179 10.67 -14.18 0.85
N PHE A 180 10.93 -14.94 1.90
CA PHE A 180 11.70 -14.49 3.07
C PHE A 180 13.20 -14.75 2.98
N LEU A 181 13.67 -15.40 1.92
CA LEU A 181 15.06 -15.85 1.78
C LEU A 181 15.67 -15.44 0.44
N VAL A 182 14.86 -15.21 -0.59
CA VAL A 182 15.35 -14.97 -1.94
C VAL A 182 16.02 -13.62 -2.08
N ASP A 183 17.18 -13.62 -2.76
CA ASP A 183 17.82 -12.41 -3.29
C ASP A 183 17.61 -12.36 -4.80
N VAL A 184 16.76 -11.45 -5.24
CA VAL A 184 16.42 -11.30 -6.66
C VAL A 184 17.49 -10.48 -7.35
N GLN A 185 18.17 -11.11 -8.32
CA GLN A 185 19.19 -10.45 -9.13
C GLN A 185 18.56 -9.78 -10.36
N VAL A 186 18.75 -8.48 -10.49
CA VAL A 186 18.17 -7.69 -11.57
C VAL A 186 19.09 -6.54 -11.97
N SER A 187 19.24 -6.27 -13.28
CA SER A 187 19.96 -5.08 -13.73
C SER A 187 19.14 -3.80 -13.48
N GLU A 188 19.81 -2.67 -13.28
CA GLU A 188 19.16 -1.37 -13.10
C GLU A 188 18.21 -1.04 -14.26
N ARG A 189 18.62 -1.33 -15.49
CA ARG A 189 17.79 -1.12 -16.66
C ARG A 189 16.47 -1.90 -16.58
N VAL A 190 16.53 -3.19 -16.30
CA VAL A 190 15.33 -4.06 -16.20
C VAL A 190 14.46 -3.62 -15.02
N LEU A 191 15.06 -3.24 -13.89
CA LEU A 191 14.34 -2.71 -12.77
C LEU A 191 13.51 -1.47 -13.15
N HIS A 192 14.14 -0.48 -13.76
CA HIS A 192 13.50 0.79 -14.12
C HIS A 192 12.56 0.69 -15.32
N GLU A 193 12.80 -0.21 -16.26
CA GLU A 193 11.93 -0.36 -17.44
C GLU A 193 10.74 -1.29 -17.22
N LEU A 194 10.85 -2.31 -16.35
CA LEU A 194 9.83 -3.34 -16.20
C LEU A 194 9.20 -3.42 -14.81
N TYR A 195 9.96 -3.20 -13.74
CA TYR A 195 9.47 -3.49 -12.38
C TYR A 195 9.05 -2.28 -11.55
N LEU A 196 9.44 -1.08 -11.94
CA LEU A 196 9.08 0.15 -11.22
C LEU A 196 7.98 0.99 -11.89
N PRO A 197 7.75 0.96 -13.22
CA PRO A 197 6.82 1.88 -13.87
C PRO A 197 5.38 1.78 -13.36
N HIS A 198 4.89 0.58 -13.09
CA HIS A 198 3.52 0.37 -12.58
C HIS A 198 3.36 0.82 -11.12
N PHE A 199 4.38 0.70 -10.28
CA PHE A 199 4.37 1.30 -8.94
C PHE A 199 4.35 2.83 -9.03
N ARG A 200 5.17 3.39 -9.92
CA ARG A 200 5.19 4.83 -10.17
C ARG A 200 3.82 5.34 -10.59
N ALA A 201 3.15 4.66 -11.53
CA ALA A 201 1.81 5.02 -11.98
C ALA A 201 0.79 5.06 -10.81
N CYS A 202 0.88 4.11 -9.88
CA CYS A 202 0.02 4.09 -8.68
C CYS A 202 0.35 5.26 -7.73
N VAL A 203 1.62 5.61 -7.54
CA VAL A 203 2.03 6.75 -6.70
C VAL A 203 1.58 8.06 -7.33
N GLU A 204 1.75 8.23 -8.64
CA GLU A 204 1.26 9.41 -9.38
C GLU A 204 -0.28 9.52 -9.36
N ALA A 205 -0.98 8.38 -9.22
CA ALA A 205 -2.43 8.34 -9.00
C ALA A 205 -2.86 8.68 -7.57
N GLY A 206 -1.92 8.96 -6.67
CA GLY A 206 -2.16 9.42 -5.31
C GLY A 206 -2.17 8.33 -4.25
N ALA A 207 -1.47 7.20 -4.45
CA ALA A 207 -1.34 6.17 -3.42
C ALA A 207 -0.85 6.75 -2.10
N GLY A 208 -1.58 6.50 -1.02
CA GLY A 208 -1.25 7.03 0.31
C GLY A 208 -0.19 6.22 1.04
N SER A 209 0.10 5.00 0.57
CA SER A 209 1.12 4.13 1.16
C SER A 209 1.63 3.08 0.18
N VAL A 210 2.84 2.58 0.46
CA VAL A 210 3.48 1.48 -0.28
C VAL A 210 3.97 0.45 0.72
N MET A 211 3.66 -0.82 0.48
CA MET A 211 4.14 -1.93 1.29
C MET A 211 5.43 -2.48 0.71
N SER A 212 6.48 -2.50 1.51
CA SER A 212 7.76 -3.11 1.15
C SER A 212 7.63 -4.63 0.95
N ALA A 213 8.43 -5.17 0.04
CA ALA A 213 8.52 -6.62 -0.16
C ALA A 213 9.42 -7.29 0.89
N TYR A 214 9.24 -8.59 1.07
CA TYR A 214 10.03 -9.39 2.03
C TYR A 214 11.42 -9.80 1.52
N ASN A 215 11.59 -9.85 0.19
CA ASN A 215 12.80 -10.35 -0.46
C ASN A 215 13.94 -9.33 -0.44
N GLN A 216 15.13 -9.83 -0.74
CA GLN A 216 16.26 -9.00 -1.12
C GLN A 216 16.22 -8.69 -2.61
N VAL A 217 16.90 -7.62 -2.99
CA VAL A 217 17.17 -7.24 -4.38
C VAL A 217 18.63 -6.80 -4.47
N ASN A 218 19.44 -7.54 -5.26
CA ASN A 218 20.87 -7.30 -5.43
C ASN A 218 21.63 -7.19 -4.09
N GLY A 219 21.36 -8.11 -3.17
CA GLY A 219 22.02 -8.23 -1.87
C GLY A 219 21.45 -7.36 -0.74
N GLU A 220 20.42 -6.55 -0.99
CA GLU A 220 19.83 -5.67 0.03
C GLU A 220 18.34 -5.97 0.23
N TRP A 221 17.90 -6.03 1.49
CA TRP A 221 16.49 -6.19 1.83
C TRP A 221 15.67 -5.01 1.33
N CYS A 222 14.52 -5.26 0.71
CA CYS A 222 13.65 -4.21 0.18
C CYS A 222 13.31 -3.13 1.23
N GLY A 223 13.07 -3.52 2.46
CA GLY A 223 12.76 -2.59 3.56
C GLY A 223 13.95 -1.76 4.06
N GLN A 224 15.18 -2.11 3.69
CA GLN A 224 16.40 -1.42 4.12
C GLN A 224 17.09 -0.62 3.01
N ASN A 225 16.72 -0.86 1.75
CA ASN A 225 17.40 -0.27 0.61
C ASN A 225 17.10 1.23 0.48
N PRO A 226 18.05 2.13 0.82
CA PRO A 226 17.81 3.56 0.85
C PRO A 226 17.60 4.17 -0.55
N GLN A 227 18.14 3.55 -1.59
CA GLN A 227 18.00 4.03 -2.96
C GLN A 227 16.63 3.68 -3.56
N ARG A 228 15.99 2.63 -3.05
CA ARG A 228 14.71 2.11 -3.56
C ARG A 228 13.53 2.45 -2.66
N CYS A 229 13.77 2.67 -1.36
CA CYS A 229 12.74 3.06 -0.41
C CYS A 229 12.61 4.57 -0.21
N SER A 230 13.60 5.37 -0.62
CA SER A 230 13.51 6.82 -0.51
C SER A 230 12.75 7.40 -1.71
N THR A 231 11.45 7.48 -1.61
CA THR A 231 10.72 8.55 -2.29
C THR A 231 11.18 9.85 -1.62
N LYS A 232 12.23 10.48 -2.13
CA LYS A 232 12.55 11.85 -1.73
C LYS A 232 11.36 12.70 -2.16
N SER A 233 10.46 12.97 -1.24
CA SER A 233 9.59 14.12 -1.35
C SER A 233 10.51 15.33 -1.30
N SER A 234 10.94 15.82 -2.46
CA SER A 234 11.60 17.12 -2.56
C SER A 234 10.54 18.19 -2.27
N SER A 235 10.32 18.46 -0.99
CA SER A 235 9.65 19.67 -0.53
C SER A 235 10.59 20.87 -0.64
N SER A 236 11.11 21.13 -1.83
CA SER A 236 11.66 22.43 -2.20
C SER A 236 10.82 22.95 -3.37
N ALA A 237 10.19 24.09 -3.13
CA ALA A 237 9.38 24.80 -4.10
C ALA A 237 10.08 24.87 -5.47
N GLY A 238 9.49 24.27 -6.51
CA GLY A 238 9.82 24.59 -7.89
C GLY A 238 10.13 23.44 -8.84
N ASP A 239 10.29 22.18 -8.40
CA ASP A 239 10.56 21.12 -9.36
C ASP A 239 9.65 19.90 -9.12
N SER A 240 8.63 19.79 -9.97
CA SER A 240 7.58 18.75 -9.91
C SER A 240 8.01 17.44 -10.58
N ARG A 241 9.28 17.03 -10.43
CA ARG A 241 9.76 15.75 -10.89
C ARG A 241 10.29 14.93 -9.71
N ALA A 242 9.47 14.01 -9.22
CA ALA A 242 9.98 12.93 -8.38
C ALA A 242 11.06 12.18 -9.15
N SER A 243 12.31 12.27 -8.71
CA SER A 243 13.40 11.44 -9.23
C SER A 243 13.30 10.08 -8.56
N TRP A 244 12.90 9.08 -9.32
CA TRP A 244 12.94 7.68 -8.97
C TRP A 244 14.32 7.09 -9.28
#